data_64c9abd2bdd3194de848d48c03397bea
#
_entry.id   64c9abd2bdd3194de848d48c03397bea
#
_cell.length_a   1.000
_cell.length_b   1.000
_cell.length_c   1.000
_cell.angle_alpha   90.00
_cell.angle_beta   90.00
_cell.angle_gamma   90.00
#
_symmetry.space_group_name_H-M   'P 1'
#
loop_
_entity.id
_entity.type
_entity.pdbx_description
1 polymer ?
#
loop_
_entity_poly.entity_id
_entity_poly.type
_entity_poly.pdbx_seq_one_letter_code
_entity_poly.pdbx_strand_id
1 'polypeptide(L)' 'DGDIVFIRKQEMVNNGEIAAVIIDDEATLKRVNYYPEKNLLILKAENSNYEDLVYTGEQLDHIIILGKAVAFQSDVR' A
#
# COMPACT_ATOMS: atom_id res chain seq x y z
N ASP A 1 10.57 -7.80 12.32
CA ASP A 1 11.10 -8.91 11.54
C ASP A 1 10.79 -10.20 12.21
N GLY A 2 10.30 -11.12 11.51
CA GLY A 2 9.81 -12.34 12.07
C GLY A 2 8.35 -12.49 11.83
N ASP A 3 7.71 -11.43 11.41
CA ASP A 3 6.31 -11.49 11.05
C ASP A 3 6.17 -11.99 9.62
N ILE A 4 5.15 -12.80 9.42
CA ILE A 4 4.84 -13.29 8.09
C ILE A 4 3.76 -12.39 7.51
N VAL A 5 4.03 -11.83 6.34
CA VAL A 5 3.08 -10.98 5.67
C VAL A 5 2.51 -11.72 4.47
N PHE A 6 1.20 -11.88 4.46
CA PHE A 6 0.52 -12.46 3.32
C PHE A 6 -0.13 -11.36 2.50
N ILE A 7 -0.06 -11.50 1.20
CA ILE A 7 -0.68 -10.56 0.29
C ILE A 7 -1.93 -11.20 -0.26
N ARG A 8 -3.08 -10.59 0.06
CA ARG A 8 -4.34 -11.02 -0.51
C ARG A 8 -4.50 -10.28 -1.84
N LYS A 9 -4.51 -11.02 -2.90
CA LYS A 9 -4.61 -10.44 -4.23
C LYS A 9 -5.97 -9.75 -4.41
N GLN A 10 -5.94 -8.46 -4.60
CA GLN A 10 -7.13 -7.67 -4.90
C GLN A 10 -6.69 -6.36 -5.51
N GLU A 11 -7.48 -5.86 -6.45
CA GLU A 11 -7.13 -4.66 -7.19
C GLU A 11 -7.30 -3.39 -6.38
N MET A 12 -8.16 -3.42 -5.39
CA MET A 12 -8.46 -2.25 -4.58
C MET A 12 -8.46 -2.64 -3.12
N VAL A 13 -8.08 -1.70 -2.29
CA VAL A 13 -8.14 -1.84 -0.84
C VAL A 13 -8.94 -0.67 -0.28
N ASN A 14 -9.47 -0.84 0.92
CA ASN A 14 -10.19 0.24 1.57
C ASN A 14 -9.20 1.27 2.11
N ASN A 15 -9.64 2.52 2.13
CA ASN A 15 -8.79 3.58 2.66
C ASN A 15 -8.39 3.27 4.09
N GLY A 16 -7.09 3.47 4.37
CA GLY A 16 -6.53 3.17 5.67
C GLY A 16 -5.92 1.80 5.79
N GLU A 17 -6.11 0.93 4.80
CA GLU A 17 -5.51 -0.39 4.81
C GLU A 17 -4.10 -0.35 4.25
N ILE A 18 -3.28 -1.29 4.71
CA ILE A 18 -1.92 -1.45 4.20
C ILE A 18 -1.97 -2.38 3.00
N ALA A 19 -1.32 -1.97 1.94
CA ALA A 19 -1.27 -2.74 0.71
C ALA A 19 0.16 -2.91 0.25
N ALA A 20 0.38 -3.97 -0.50
CA ALA A 20 1.60 -4.13 -1.26
C ALA A 20 1.42 -3.36 -2.57
N VAL A 21 2.31 -2.43 -2.83
CA VAL A 21 2.24 -1.59 -4.02
C VAL A 21 3.57 -1.65 -4.75
N ILE A 22 3.51 -1.47 -6.06
CA ILE A 22 4.70 -1.35 -6.89
C ILE A 22 4.80 0.09 -7.32
N ILE A 23 5.91 0.71 -6.98
CA ILE A 23 6.25 2.08 -7.36
C ILE A 23 7.59 2.04 -8.04
N ASP A 24 7.66 2.46 -9.30
CA ASP A 24 8.92 2.48 -10.06
C ASP A 24 9.65 1.13 -10.00
N ASP A 25 8.90 0.07 -10.25
CA ASP A 25 9.40 -1.31 -10.28
C ASP A 25 9.87 -1.85 -8.93
N GLU A 26 9.56 -1.15 -7.86
CA GLU A 26 9.94 -1.57 -6.53
C GLU A 26 8.70 -1.85 -5.69
N ALA A 27 8.66 -3.03 -5.07
CA ALA A 27 7.53 -3.42 -4.23
C ALA A 27 7.75 -2.93 -2.80
N THR A 28 6.71 -2.36 -2.23
CA THR A 28 6.77 -1.85 -0.87
C THR A 28 5.39 -1.96 -0.21
N LEU A 29 5.35 -1.86 1.10
CA LEU A 29 4.11 -1.84 1.86
C LEU A 29 3.80 -0.42 2.26
N LYS A 30 2.60 0.04 1.93
CA LYS A 30 2.16 1.39 2.24
C LYS A 30 0.71 1.38 2.68
N ARG A 31 0.36 2.31 3.55
CA ARG A 31 -1.03 2.55 3.89
C ARG A 31 -1.64 3.42 2.80
N VAL A 32 -2.74 2.94 2.24
CA VAL A 32 -3.31 3.50 1.03
C VAL A 32 -4.56 4.32 1.35
N ASN A 33 -4.63 5.53 0.80
CA ASN A 33 -5.85 6.32 0.77
C ASN A 33 -6.09 6.74 -0.66
N TYR A 34 -7.18 6.26 -1.25
CA TYR A 34 -7.49 6.53 -2.64
C TYR A 34 -8.82 7.25 -2.75
N TYR A 35 -8.82 8.31 -3.51
CA TYR A 35 -10.00 9.16 -3.73
C TYR A 35 -10.24 9.26 -5.24
N PRO A 36 -11.01 8.31 -5.80
CA PRO A 36 -11.20 8.27 -7.27
C PRO A 36 -11.85 9.52 -7.84
N GLU A 37 -12.76 10.14 -7.10
CA GLU A 37 -13.42 11.34 -7.60
C GLU A 37 -12.47 12.53 -7.74
N LYS A 38 -11.34 12.46 -7.06
CA LYS A 38 -10.30 13.50 -7.16
C LYS A 38 -9.11 13.02 -7.94
N ASN A 39 -9.14 11.76 -8.39
CA ASN A 39 -8.01 11.14 -9.08
C ASN A 39 -6.73 11.28 -8.25
N LEU A 40 -6.85 11.00 -6.96
CA LEU A 40 -5.83 11.25 -5.96
C LEU A 40 -5.53 10.00 -5.18
N LEU A 41 -4.25 9.68 -5.05
CA LEU A 41 -3.77 8.56 -4.24
C LEU A 41 -2.73 9.06 -3.26
N ILE A 42 -2.91 8.73 -2.00
CA ILE A 42 -1.93 9.07 -0.96
C ILE A 42 -1.42 7.76 -0.38
N LEU A 43 -0.11 7.58 -0.42
CA LEU A 43 0.56 6.44 0.17
C LEU A 43 1.26 6.91 1.43
N LYS A 44 0.73 6.53 2.56
CA LYS A 44 1.23 7.02 3.83
C LYS A 44 2.36 6.16 4.35
N ALA A 45 3.40 6.82 4.82
CA ALA A 45 4.50 6.15 5.49
C ALA A 45 4.06 5.77 6.90
N GLU A 46 4.42 4.55 7.32
CA GLU A 46 4.15 4.12 8.68
C GLU A 46 5.13 4.74 9.66
N ASN A 47 6.30 5.10 9.16
CA ASN A 47 7.33 5.75 9.98
C ASN A 47 7.21 7.25 9.80
N SER A 48 7.05 7.98 10.90
CA SER A 48 6.89 9.43 10.86
C SER A 48 8.12 10.18 10.34
N ASN A 49 9.25 9.48 10.19
CA ASN A 49 10.46 10.08 9.62
C ASN A 49 10.39 10.17 8.10
N TYR A 50 9.38 9.56 7.47
CA TYR A 50 9.21 9.60 6.02
C TYR A 50 7.96 10.38 5.67
N GLU A 51 8.01 11.04 4.52
CA GLU A 51 6.88 11.81 4.05
C GLU A 51 5.88 10.92 3.30
N ASP A 52 4.63 11.35 3.32
CA ASP A 52 3.61 10.71 2.50
C ASP A 52 3.88 10.98 1.03
N LEU A 53 3.58 9.98 0.21
CA LEU A 53 3.71 10.12 -1.24
C LEU A 53 2.33 10.41 -1.83
N VAL A 54 2.25 11.45 -2.64
CA VAL A 54 0.99 11.88 -3.22
C VAL A 54 1.07 11.78 -4.74
N TYR A 55 0.11 11.08 -5.31
CA TYR A 55 0.05 10.87 -6.75
C TYR A 55 -1.30 11.35 -7.28
N THR A 56 -1.28 12.07 -8.39
CA THR A 56 -2.50 12.58 -9.01
C THR A 56 -2.46 12.35 -10.51
N GLY A 57 -3.65 12.23 -11.10
CA GLY A 57 -3.79 12.17 -12.55
C GLY A 57 -3.01 11.03 -13.18
N GLU A 58 -2.22 11.35 -14.18
CA GLU A 58 -1.45 10.34 -14.92
C GLU A 58 -0.41 9.63 -14.08
N GLN A 59 0.00 10.23 -12.98
CA GLN A 59 0.96 9.58 -12.09
C GLN A 59 0.43 8.26 -11.56
N LEU A 60 -0.89 8.12 -11.46
CA LEU A 60 -1.51 6.90 -10.96
C LEU A 60 -1.22 5.70 -11.86
N ASP A 61 -0.93 5.94 -13.13
CA ASP A 61 -0.64 4.86 -14.07
C ASP A 61 0.65 4.13 -13.74
N HIS A 62 1.49 4.74 -12.92
CA HIS A 62 2.78 4.15 -12.54
C HIS A 62 2.72 3.39 -11.22
N ILE A 63 1.54 3.32 -10.62
CA ILE A 63 1.37 2.66 -9.32
C ILE A 63 0.50 1.43 -9.52
N ILE A 64 0.96 0.31 -9.00
CA ILE A 64 0.20 -0.94 -9.06
C ILE A 64 -0.07 -1.40 -7.64
N ILE A 65 -1.33 -1.63 -7.33
CA ILE A 65 -1.71 -2.21 -6.05
C ILE A 65 -1.80 -3.71 -6.24
N LEU A 66 -0.92 -4.44 -5.58
CA LEU A 66 -0.88 -5.90 -5.69
C LEU A 66 -1.95 -6.55 -4.84
N GLY A 67 -2.22 -5.99 -3.67
CA GLY A 67 -3.21 -6.56 -2.80
C GLY A 67 -3.08 -6.04 -1.38
N LYS A 68 -4.04 -6.44 -0.57
CA LYS A 68 -4.08 -6.07 0.83
C LYS A 68 -3.05 -6.88 1.61
N ALA A 69 -2.25 -6.20 2.41
CA ALA A 69 -1.30 -6.86 3.28
C ALA A 69 -2.03 -7.36 4.53
N VAL A 70 -1.84 -8.64 4.84
CA VAL A 70 -2.37 -9.25 6.03
C VAL A 70 -1.20 -9.75 6.84
N ALA A 71 -0.99 -9.16 8.00
CA ALA A 71 0.12 -9.55 8.85
C ALA A 71 -0.34 -10.66 9.80
N PHE A 72 0.46 -11.69 9.88
CA PHE A 72 0.27 -12.73 10.87
C PHE A 72 1.43 -12.69 11.82
N GLN A 73 1.09 -12.69 13.07
CA GLN A 73 2.07 -13.00 14.07
C GLN A 73 2.09 -14.49 14.19
N SER A 74 3.22 -15.08 13.89
CA SER A 74 3.32 -16.51 13.97
C SER A 74 3.49 -16.90 15.43
N ASP A 75 2.40 -17.27 16.02
CA ASP A 75 2.42 -17.80 17.39
C ASP A 75 2.48 -19.31 17.40
N VAL A 76 2.72 -19.86 16.28
CA VAL A 76 2.86 -21.29 16.17
C VAL A 76 4.14 -21.71 16.87
N ARG A 77 3.98 -22.59 17.73
CA ARG A 77 5.10 -23.11 18.52
C ARG A 77 5.35 -24.53 18.17
#